data_788efe2eb60b1d46a683d4b3a4a183ff
#
_entry.id   788efe2eb60b1d46a683d4b3a4a183ff
#
_cell.length_a   1.000
_cell.length_b   1.000
_cell.length_c   1.000
_cell.angle_alpha   90.00
_cell.angle_beta   90.00
_cell.angle_gamma   90.00
#
_symmetry.space_group_name_H-M   'P 1'
#
loop_
_entity.id
_entity.type
_entity.pdbx_description
1 polymer ?
#
loop_
_entity_poly.entity_id
_entity_poly.type
_entity_poly.pdbx_seq_one_letter_code
_entity_poly.pdbx_strand_id
1 'polypeptide(L)'
;TYGTQTSEADAHKQIDLCLSNNINFIDTAEMYPVNPISAETVGRSEEIIGRWISVNKSRRSNFILATKHSGKGLSHVRNGAPITKDTIQDAVEGSLKRLKTDYIDLYQFHWPNRGSYMFRQNWKYDPSKQDKKSTLENMYECLVILQAQVKKGNIRHFGLSNESAWGTANWLKLSEQHNLPRVATIQNEYSLLCRLYETDLAELSVNEGVGLM
;
A
#
# COMPACT_ATOMS: atom_id res chain seq x y z
N THR A 1 12.33 8.97 1.99
CA THR A 1 12.75 8.93 0.60
C THR A 1 14.14 8.34 0.45
N TYR A 2 14.29 7.11 0.96
CA TYR A 2 15.53 6.35 0.87
C TYR A 2 15.96 6.18 -0.59
N GLY A 3 17.21 6.49 -0.89
CA GLY A 3 17.80 6.35 -2.22
C GLY A 3 17.78 7.59 -3.11
N THR A 4 17.24 8.72 -2.62
CA THR A 4 17.39 10.05 -3.22
C THR A 4 17.86 11.06 -2.18
N GLN A 5 16.98 11.50 -1.27
CA GLN A 5 17.31 12.49 -0.23
C GLN A 5 18.08 11.87 0.95
N THR A 6 17.91 10.58 1.21
CA THR A 6 18.57 9.87 2.31
C THR A 6 19.47 8.79 1.72
N SER A 7 20.76 8.82 2.09
CA SER A 7 21.71 7.78 1.69
C SER A 7 21.35 6.43 2.28
N GLU A 8 21.84 5.34 1.70
CA GLU A 8 21.63 3.99 2.23
C GLU A 8 22.18 3.84 3.65
N ALA A 9 23.37 4.37 3.90
CA ALA A 9 23.99 4.31 5.22
C ALA A 9 23.16 5.05 6.29
N ASP A 10 22.59 6.20 5.95
CA ASP A 10 21.75 6.96 6.88
C ASP A 10 20.38 6.31 7.04
N ALA A 11 19.82 5.72 5.97
CA ALA A 11 18.57 4.93 6.05
C ALA A 11 18.73 3.77 7.02
N HIS A 12 19.84 3.02 6.95
CA HIS A 12 20.10 1.90 7.86
C HIS A 12 20.25 2.38 9.31
N LYS A 13 20.95 3.49 9.56
CA LYS A 13 21.03 4.10 10.91
C LYS A 13 19.66 4.53 11.43
N GLN A 14 18.81 5.11 10.56
CA GLN A 14 17.46 5.50 10.94
C GLN A 14 16.61 4.28 11.33
N ILE A 15 16.66 3.18 10.58
CA ILE A 15 15.96 1.94 10.91
C ILE A 15 16.43 1.42 12.28
N ASP A 16 17.75 1.38 12.52
CA ASP A 16 18.31 0.92 13.79
C ASP A 16 17.87 1.81 14.96
N LEU A 17 17.91 3.13 14.78
CA LEU A 17 17.48 4.08 15.78
C LEU A 17 15.98 3.96 16.10
N CYS A 18 15.14 3.83 15.08
CA CYS A 18 13.70 3.62 15.24
C CYS A 18 13.41 2.36 16.06
N LEU A 19 13.99 1.23 15.65
CA LEU A 19 13.77 -0.04 16.34
C LEU A 19 14.28 -0.04 17.78
N SER A 20 15.41 0.63 18.07
CA SER A 20 15.93 0.76 19.44
C SER A 20 15.05 1.65 20.34
N ASN A 21 14.17 2.44 19.74
CA ASN A 21 13.19 3.29 20.45
C ASN A 21 11.75 2.79 20.32
N ASN A 22 11.54 1.51 20.00
CA ASN A 22 10.23 0.87 19.84
C ASN A 22 9.36 1.47 18.71
N ILE A 23 9.95 2.15 17.75
CA ILE A 23 9.29 2.57 16.51
C ILE A 23 9.50 1.44 15.51
N ASN A 24 8.52 0.56 15.42
CA ASN A 24 8.65 -0.73 14.75
C ASN A 24 7.73 -0.92 13.53
N PHE A 25 7.27 0.16 12.92
CA PHE A 25 6.47 0.11 11.70
C PHE A 25 7.22 0.80 10.55
N ILE A 26 7.58 0.02 9.51
CA ILE A 26 8.27 0.51 8.33
C ILE A 26 7.29 0.50 7.16
N ASP A 27 6.97 1.69 6.64
CA ASP A 27 6.10 1.86 5.47
C ASP A 27 6.91 2.30 4.25
N THR A 28 6.73 1.59 3.15
CA THR A 28 7.34 1.89 1.85
C THR A 28 6.34 1.66 0.71
N ALA A 29 6.80 1.69 -0.53
CA ALA A 29 6.02 1.33 -1.72
C ALA A 29 6.95 0.91 -2.86
N GLU A 30 6.44 0.08 -3.78
CA GLU A 30 7.21 -0.40 -4.93
C GLU A 30 7.72 0.73 -5.83
N MET A 31 7.03 1.87 -5.87
CA MET A 31 7.41 3.02 -6.69
C MET A 31 8.41 3.97 -6.02
N TYR A 32 8.67 3.82 -4.71
CA TYR A 32 9.52 4.78 -4.00
C TYR A 32 11.00 4.65 -4.33
N PRO A 33 11.75 5.76 -4.31
CA PRO A 33 11.44 7.11 -3.80
C PRO A 33 10.62 7.98 -4.77
N VAL A 34 10.00 9.05 -4.23
CA VAL A 34 9.10 9.94 -4.99
C VAL A 34 9.61 11.37 -5.22
N ASN A 35 10.77 11.71 -4.68
CA ASN A 35 11.33 13.05 -4.84
C ASN A 35 12.75 13.00 -5.44
N PRO A 36 12.86 13.04 -6.78
CA PRO A 36 11.79 12.96 -7.78
C PRO A 36 11.25 11.53 -7.99
N ILE A 37 10.07 11.41 -8.62
CA ILE A 37 9.61 10.15 -9.22
C ILE A 37 10.38 9.96 -10.51
N SER A 38 11.08 8.82 -10.67
CA SER A 38 11.96 8.57 -11.81
C SER A 38 12.05 7.07 -12.08
N ALA A 39 12.15 6.72 -13.35
CA ALA A 39 12.35 5.33 -13.79
C ALA A 39 13.64 4.71 -13.22
N GLU A 40 14.69 5.51 -13.10
CA GLU A 40 16.01 5.08 -12.64
C GLU A 40 16.03 4.74 -11.13
N THR A 41 15.04 5.24 -10.38
CA THR A 41 15.02 5.08 -8.92
C THR A 41 13.87 4.23 -8.40
N VAL A 42 12.95 3.81 -9.26
CA VAL A 42 11.82 2.94 -8.88
C VAL A 42 12.29 1.69 -8.13
N GLY A 43 11.68 1.43 -6.96
CA GLY A 43 12.01 0.28 -6.13
C GLY A 43 13.22 0.46 -5.21
N ARG A 44 14.00 1.52 -5.39
CA ARG A 44 15.24 1.72 -4.64
C ARG A 44 15.01 1.79 -3.13
N SER A 45 13.91 2.37 -2.66
CA SER A 45 13.59 2.38 -1.23
C SER A 45 13.38 0.99 -0.66
N GLU A 46 12.66 0.12 -1.37
CA GLU A 46 12.51 -1.29 -0.97
C GLU A 46 13.85 -2.04 -1.01
N GLU A 47 14.70 -1.79 -2.01
CA GLU A 47 16.02 -2.41 -2.11
C GLU A 47 16.93 -2.02 -0.94
N ILE A 48 16.95 -0.75 -0.53
CA ILE A 48 17.72 -0.27 0.62
C ILE A 48 17.25 -0.96 1.91
N ILE A 49 15.93 -0.99 2.15
CA ILE A 49 15.35 -1.72 3.27
C ILE A 49 15.72 -3.20 3.20
N GLY A 50 15.61 -3.80 2.02
CA GLY A 50 15.94 -5.21 1.79
C GLY A 50 17.41 -5.54 2.07
N ARG A 51 18.35 -4.65 1.74
CA ARG A 51 19.77 -4.84 2.10
C ARG A 51 19.97 -4.79 3.62
N TRP A 52 19.26 -3.89 4.31
CA TRP A 52 19.28 -3.88 5.77
C TRP A 52 18.69 -5.18 6.35
N ILE A 53 17.54 -5.66 5.85
CA ILE A 53 16.93 -6.92 6.29
C ILE A 53 17.87 -8.10 6.07
N SER A 54 18.55 -8.16 4.94
CA SER A 54 19.41 -9.30 4.57
C SER A 54 20.57 -9.55 5.54
N VAL A 55 21.08 -8.51 6.17
CA VAL A 55 22.15 -8.59 7.19
C VAL A 55 21.60 -8.60 8.62
N ASN A 56 20.30 -8.39 8.80
CA ASN A 56 19.60 -8.36 10.08
C ASN A 56 18.41 -9.35 10.14
N LYS A 57 18.54 -10.53 9.53
CA LYS A 57 17.46 -11.51 9.39
C LYS A 57 16.77 -11.88 10.71
N SER A 58 17.53 -12.02 11.78
CA SER A 58 17.00 -12.34 13.12
C SER A 58 16.08 -11.26 13.69
N ARG A 59 16.14 -10.04 13.18
CA ARG A 59 15.31 -8.90 13.59
C ARG A 59 14.04 -8.73 12.76
N ARG A 60 13.84 -9.55 11.69
CA ARG A 60 12.67 -9.38 10.78
C ARG A 60 11.32 -9.45 11.51
N SER A 61 11.21 -10.26 12.52
CA SER A 61 9.99 -10.40 13.33
C SER A 61 9.75 -9.25 14.32
N ASN A 62 10.72 -8.35 14.51
CA ASN A 62 10.63 -7.27 15.50
C ASN A 62 9.92 -6.02 14.95
N PHE A 63 9.54 -6.02 13.68
CA PHE A 63 8.86 -4.88 13.06
C PHE A 63 7.81 -5.31 12.04
N ILE A 64 6.86 -4.44 11.83
CA ILE A 64 5.84 -4.52 10.78
C ILE A 64 6.40 -3.89 9.50
N LEU A 65 6.39 -4.62 8.42
CA LEU A 65 6.81 -4.15 7.11
C LEU A 65 5.60 -3.98 6.21
N ALA A 66 5.34 -2.73 5.81
CA ALA A 66 4.29 -2.37 4.88
C ALA A 66 4.87 -1.93 3.54
N THR A 67 4.25 -2.36 2.44
CA THR A 67 4.54 -1.84 1.10
C THR A 67 3.26 -1.77 0.26
N LYS A 68 3.36 -1.20 -0.96
CA LYS A 68 2.18 -0.83 -1.74
C LYS A 68 2.33 -1.17 -3.21
N HIS A 69 1.23 -1.66 -3.80
CA HIS A 69 1.02 -1.78 -5.24
C HIS A 69 0.57 -0.44 -5.82
N SER A 70 1.30 0.09 -6.77
CA SER A 70 0.92 1.32 -7.47
C SER A 70 -0.35 1.14 -8.29
N GLY A 71 -1.25 2.10 -8.24
CA GLY A 71 -2.43 2.14 -9.09
C GLY A 71 -2.08 2.50 -10.54
N LYS A 72 -3.13 2.65 -11.37
CA LYS A 72 -3.01 3.01 -12.79
C LYS A 72 -2.31 4.36 -12.99
N GLY A 73 -1.51 4.45 -14.07
CA GLY A 73 -1.04 5.72 -14.63
C GLY A 73 0.45 6.00 -14.48
N LEU A 74 1.21 5.22 -13.70
CA LEU A 74 2.65 5.42 -13.52
C LEU A 74 3.43 4.60 -14.57
N SER A 75 3.80 5.24 -15.69
CA SER A 75 4.34 4.56 -16.88
C SER A 75 5.57 3.69 -16.64
N HIS A 76 6.42 4.05 -15.68
CA HIS A 76 7.63 3.28 -15.35
C HIS A 76 7.41 2.18 -14.31
N VAL A 77 6.18 1.99 -13.84
CA VAL A 77 5.78 0.83 -13.03
C VAL A 77 4.77 0.02 -13.83
N ARG A 78 5.16 -1.16 -14.30
CA ARG A 78 4.33 -2.04 -15.14
C ARG A 78 3.64 -1.32 -16.31
N ASN A 79 4.33 -0.37 -16.96
CA ASN A 79 3.80 0.45 -18.06
C ASN A 79 2.49 1.19 -17.69
N GLY A 80 2.31 1.56 -16.44
CA GLY A 80 1.11 2.24 -15.95
C GLY A 80 -0.11 1.35 -15.82
N ALA A 81 0.07 0.04 -15.78
CA ALA A 81 -1.03 -0.93 -15.64
C ALA A 81 -1.81 -0.72 -14.33
N PRO A 82 -3.15 -0.92 -14.37
CA PRO A 82 -3.99 -0.86 -13.18
C PRO A 82 -3.73 -2.01 -12.22
N ILE A 83 -4.24 -1.90 -11.00
CA ILE A 83 -4.30 -3.01 -10.04
C ILE A 83 -5.35 -4.02 -10.54
N THR A 84 -4.90 -5.22 -10.85
CA THR A 84 -5.75 -6.32 -11.34
C THR A 84 -5.27 -7.64 -10.77
N LYS A 85 -6.09 -8.68 -10.93
CA LYS A 85 -5.69 -10.05 -10.57
C LYS A 85 -4.35 -10.46 -11.20
N ASP A 86 -4.06 -9.99 -12.42
CA ASP A 86 -2.84 -10.37 -13.16
C ASP A 86 -1.59 -9.60 -12.67
N THR A 87 -1.76 -8.37 -12.15
CA THR A 87 -0.63 -7.54 -11.71
C THR A 87 -0.25 -7.73 -10.24
N ILE A 88 -1.17 -8.22 -9.40
CA ILE A 88 -0.94 -8.35 -7.96
C ILE A 88 0.18 -9.36 -7.66
N GLN A 89 0.18 -10.52 -8.33
CA GLN A 89 1.18 -11.54 -8.08
C GLN A 89 2.58 -11.03 -8.38
N ASP A 90 2.80 -10.46 -9.57
CA ASP A 90 4.10 -9.92 -9.99
C ASP A 90 4.57 -8.79 -9.07
N ALA A 91 3.65 -7.93 -8.64
CA ALA A 91 3.95 -6.83 -7.74
C ALA A 91 4.36 -7.31 -6.35
N VAL A 92 3.66 -8.30 -5.77
CA VAL A 92 4.01 -8.92 -4.49
C VAL A 92 5.37 -9.61 -4.58
N GLU A 93 5.59 -10.45 -5.60
CA GLU A 93 6.86 -11.16 -5.80
C GLU A 93 8.03 -10.18 -6.03
N GLY A 94 7.80 -9.12 -6.80
CA GLY A 94 8.77 -8.05 -7.00
C GLY A 94 9.14 -7.34 -5.71
N SER A 95 8.18 -6.99 -4.87
CA SER A 95 8.42 -6.37 -3.56
C SER A 95 9.16 -7.31 -2.60
N LEU A 96 8.76 -8.58 -2.50
CA LEU A 96 9.47 -9.58 -1.69
C LEU A 96 10.94 -9.72 -2.10
N LYS A 97 11.20 -9.76 -3.41
CA LYS A 97 12.57 -9.83 -3.96
C LYS A 97 13.40 -8.60 -3.60
N ARG A 98 12.86 -7.37 -3.78
CA ARG A 98 13.57 -6.12 -3.44
C ARG A 98 13.79 -5.99 -1.94
N LEU A 99 12.78 -6.33 -1.14
CA LEU A 99 12.81 -6.31 0.33
C LEU A 99 13.61 -7.46 0.95
N LYS A 100 14.00 -8.51 0.16
CA LYS A 100 14.76 -9.66 0.60
C LYS A 100 14.15 -10.34 1.84
N THR A 101 12.85 -10.52 1.82
CA THR A 101 12.07 -11.16 2.89
C THR A 101 11.05 -12.12 2.29
N ASP A 102 10.64 -13.11 3.07
CA ASP A 102 9.69 -14.14 2.64
C ASP A 102 8.23 -13.69 2.84
N TYR A 103 7.99 -12.61 3.58
CA TYR A 103 6.65 -12.10 3.84
C TYR A 103 6.61 -10.58 4.04
N ILE A 104 5.45 -10.01 3.73
CA ILE A 104 5.07 -8.62 3.97
C ILE A 104 3.96 -8.63 5.02
N ASP A 105 4.06 -7.82 6.06
CA ASP A 105 3.03 -7.78 7.11
C ASP A 105 1.76 -7.07 6.64
N LEU A 106 1.90 -5.95 5.93
CA LEU A 106 0.79 -5.19 5.38
C LEU A 106 1.03 -4.84 3.91
N TYR A 107 0.20 -5.39 3.02
CA TYR A 107 0.24 -5.06 1.60
C TYR A 107 -0.91 -4.13 1.23
N GLN A 108 -0.61 -2.99 0.65
CA GLN A 108 -1.60 -1.94 0.41
C GLN A 108 -1.80 -1.65 -1.08
N PHE A 109 -3.01 -1.28 -1.48
CA PHE A 109 -3.24 -0.65 -2.77
C PHE A 109 -3.04 0.86 -2.64
N HIS A 110 -2.08 1.40 -3.39
CA HIS A 110 -1.55 2.76 -3.20
C HIS A 110 -2.54 3.85 -3.59
N TRP A 111 -3.36 3.60 -4.61
CA TRP A 111 -4.52 4.42 -5.00
C TRP A 111 -5.48 3.59 -5.87
N PRO A 112 -6.77 3.93 -5.88
CA PRO A 112 -7.76 3.19 -6.65
C PRO A 112 -7.60 3.41 -8.17
N ASN A 113 -7.88 2.37 -8.97
CA ASN A 113 -7.81 2.43 -10.43
C ASN A 113 -8.73 3.48 -11.04
N ARG A 114 -9.87 3.73 -10.42
CA ARG A 114 -10.91 4.68 -10.88
C ARG A 114 -10.59 6.13 -10.58
N GLY A 115 -9.49 6.39 -9.87
CA GLY A 115 -9.20 7.72 -9.32
C GLY A 115 -9.88 7.96 -7.97
N SER A 116 -9.57 9.08 -7.35
CA SER A 116 -10.13 9.51 -6.07
C SER A 116 -9.99 11.02 -5.89
N TYR A 117 -10.55 11.56 -4.81
CA TYR A 117 -10.35 12.95 -4.42
C TYR A 117 -8.95 13.26 -3.87
N MET A 118 -8.14 12.24 -3.60
CA MET A 118 -6.79 12.37 -3.06
C MET A 118 -5.83 13.02 -4.06
N PHE A 119 -4.61 13.32 -3.62
CA PHE A 119 -3.61 14.02 -4.43
C PHE A 119 -4.08 15.38 -4.96
N ARG A 120 -4.88 16.10 -4.15
CA ARG A 120 -5.44 17.42 -4.49
C ARG A 120 -6.31 17.41 -5.75
N GLN A 121 -7.00 16.29 -6.01
CA GLN A 121 -7.96 16.16 -7.11
C GLN A 121 -9.39 16.57 -6.76
N ASN A 122 -9.62 17.13 -5.58
CA ASN A 122 -10.96 17.52 -5.05
C ASN A 122 -11.81 18.33 -6.04
N TRP A 123 -11.19 19.14 -6.89
CA TRP A 123 -11.87 19.99 -7.87
C TRP A 123 -11.98 19.37 -9.26
N LYS A 124 -11.30 18.24 -9.51
CA LYS A 124 -11.18 17.65 -10.85
C LYS A 124 -11.75 16.25 -10.95
N TYR A 125 -11.79 15.53 -9.84
CA TYR A 125 -12.31 14.16 -9.84
C TYR A 125 -13.82 14.15 -10.03
N ASP A 126 -14.26 13.44 -11.06
CA ASP A 126 -15.67 13.31 -11.44
C ASP A 126 -16.11 11.86 -11.30
N PRO A 127 -16.80 11.47 -10.21
CA PRO A 127 -17.24 10.10 -9.99
C PRO A 127 -18.41 9.69 -10.89
N SER A 128 -19.08 10.63 -11.59
CA SER A 128 -20.20 10.31 -12.48
C SER A 128 -19.80 9.46 -13.68
N LYS A 129 -18.51 9.47 -14.05
CA LYS A 129 -17.95 8.70 -15.16
C LYS A 129 -17.51 7.28 -14.76
N GLN A 130 -17.68 6.92 -13.50
CA GLN A 130 -17.25 5.63 -12.99
C GLN A 130 -18.21 4.52 -13.43
N ASP A 131 -17.67 3.43 -13.97
CA ASP A 131 -18.41 2.18 -14.14
C ASP A 131 -18.39 1.39 -12.82
N LYS A 132 -19.52 1.44 -12.12
CA LYS A 132 -19.70 0.77 -10.84
C LYS A 132 -19.57 -0.74 -10.94
N LYS A 133 -20.13 -1.36 -12.01
CA LYS A 133 -20.13 -2.81 -12.17
C LYS A 133 -18.70 -3.32 -12.38
N SER A 134 -17.99 -2.75 -13.34
CA SER A 134 -16.60 -3.08 -13.62
C SER A 134 -15.68 -2.84 -12.41
N THR A 135 -15.92 -1.76 -11.65
CA THR A 135 -15.15 -1.47 -10.43
C THR A 135 -15.33 -2.57 -9.37
N LEU A 136 -16.56 -3.00 -9.11
CA LEU A 136 -16.84 -4.04 -8.12
C LEU A 136 -16.33 -5.42 -8.55
N GLU A 137 -16.43 -5.74 -9.84
CA GLU A 137 -15.84 -6.97 -10.41
C GLU A 137 -14.32 -6.99 -10.23
N ASN A 138 -13.63 -5.89 -10.54
CA ASN A 138 -12.19 -5.77 -10.32
C ASN A 138 -11.82 -5.90 -8.84
N MET A 139 -12.55 -5.26 -7.93
CA MET A 139 -12.33 -5.37 -6.48
C MET A 139 -12.45 -6.84 -6.02
N TYR A 140 -13.49 -7.54 -6.45
CA TYR A 140 -13.69 -8.94 -6.11
C TYR A 140 -12.54 -9.83 -6.62
N GLU A 141 -12.16 -9.70 -7.90
CA GLU A 141 -11.04 -10.45 -8.48
C GLU A 141 -9.72 -10.19 -7.73
N CYS A 142 -9.46 -8.93 -7.37
CA CYS A 142 -8.29 -8.57 -6.57
C CYS A 142 -8.29 -9.25 -5.18
N LEU A 143 -9.44 -9.27 -4.49
CA LEU A 143 -9.56 -9.94 -3.19
C LEU A 143 -9.30 -11.46 -3.28
N VAL A 144 -9.74 -12.11 -4.35
CA VAL A 144 -9.47 -13.54 -4.58
C VAL A 144 -7.96 -13.80 -4.69
N ILE A 145 -7.23 -12.97 -5.43
CA ILE A 145 -5.77 -13.10 -5.55
C ILE A 145 -5.06 -12.74 -4.25
N LEU A 146 -5.51 -11.70 -3.54
CA LEU A 146 -4.98 -11.38 -2.22
C LEU A 146 -5.13 -12.56 -1.24
N GLN A 147 -6.28 -13.25 -1.25
CA GLN A 147 -6.46 -14.47 -0.45
C GLN A 147 -5.44 -15.57 -0.82
N ALA A 148 -5.15 -15.74 -2.11
CA ALA A 148 -4.12 -16.68 -2.53
C ALA A 148 -2.73 -16.28 -2.01
N GLN A 149 -2.39 -14.98 -2.02
CA GLN A 149 -1.13 -14.48 -1.46
C GLN A 149 -1.06 -14.65 0.07
N VAL A 150 -2.16 -14.45 0.79
CA VAL A 150 -2.25 -14.73 2.23
C VAL A 150 -2.05 -16.22 2.51
N LYS A 151 -2.72 -17.10 1.76
CA LYS A 151 -2.56 -18.57 1.91
C LYS A 151 -1.16 -19.07 1.61
N LYS A 152 -0.44 -18.42 0.68
CA LYS A 152 0.98 -18.71 0.40
C LYS A 152 1.92 -18.19 1.50
N GLY A 153 1.44 -17.33 2.40
CA GLY A 153 2.26 -16.68 3.42
C GLY A 153 3.04 -15.46 2.92
N ASN A 154 2.85 -15.03 1.68
CA ASN A 154 3.54 -13.90 1.08
C ASN A 154 3.13 -12.56 1.70
N ILE A 155 1.87 -12.42 2.08
CA ILE A 155 1.33 -11.26 2.79
C ILE A 155 0.51 -11.71 4.01
N ARG A 156 0.45 -10.90 5.06
CA ARG A 156 -0.35 -11.19 6.26
C ARG A 156 -1.67 -10.44 6.25
N HIS A 157 -1.63 -9.16 5.99
CA HIS A 157 -2.80 -8.27 6.01
C HIS A 157 -2.86 -7.43 4.74
N PHE A 158 -4.08 -7.00 4.42
CA PHE A 158 -4.38 -6.13 3.30
C PHE A 158 -4.85 -4.77 3.79
N GLY A 159 -4.43 -3.71 3.11
CA GLY A 159 -4.84 -2.34 3.38
C GLY A 159 -5.06 -1.53 2.13
N LEU A 160 -5.60 -0.34 2.31
CA LEU A 160 -5.88 0.63 1.25
C LEU A 160 -5.07 1.90 1.47
N SER A 161 -4.90 2.68 0.42
CA SER A 161 -4.34 4.02 0.49
C SER A 161 -5.02 4.92 -0.53
N ASN A 162 -5.21 6.19 -0.18
CA ASN A 162 -5.87 7.18 -1.04
C ASN A 162 -7.26 6.75 -1.54
N GLU A 163 -7.94 5.94 -0.74
CA GLU A 163 -9.27 5.41 -1.06
C GLU A 163 -10.36 6.30 -0.46
N SER A 164 -11.55 6.27 -1.06
CA SER A 164 -12.74 6.98 -0.57
C SER A 164 -13.56 6.11 0.40
N ALA A 165 -14.48 6.74 1.15
CA ALA A 165 -15.42 6.02 2.01
C ALA A 165 -16.27 5.02 1.20
N TRP A 166 -16.75 5.42 0.02
CA TRP A 166 -17.50 4.53 -0.88
C TRP A 166 -16.68 3.29 -1.29
N GLY A 167 -15.42 3.50 -1.67
CA GLY A 167 -14.56 2.40 -2.05
C GLY A 167 -14.22 1.50 -0.89
N THR A 168 -13.85 2.07 0.26
CA THR A 168 -13.54 1.30 1.47
C THR A 168 -14.73 0.43 1.91
N ALA A 169 -15.95 1.01 1.95
CA ALA A 169 -17.16 0.26 2.28
C ALA A 169 -17.43 -0.90 1.31
N ASN A 170 -17.17 -0.72 0.01
CA ASN A 170 -17.34 -1.81 -0.96
C ASN A 170 -16.27 -2.90 -0.85
N TRP A 171 -15.02 -2.55 -0.57
CA TRP A 171 -13.98 -3.54 -0.25
C TRP A 171 -14.36 -4.40 0.95
N LEU A 172 -14.84 -3.77 2.04
CA LEU A 172 -15.30 -4.45 3.25
C LEU A 172 -16.49 -5.36 2.98
N LYS A 173 -17.50 -4.84 2.28
CA LYS A 173 -18.70 -5.59 1.90
C LYS A 173 -18.37 -6.83 1.07
N LEU A 174 -17.53 -6.72 0.04
CA LEU A 174 -17.10 -7.83 -0.80
C LEU A 174 -16.30 -8.87 0.00
N SER A 175 -15.42 -8.40 0.89
CA SER A 175 -14.65 -9.28 1.77
C SER A 175 -15.56 -10.12 2.66
N GLU A 176 -16.57 -9.52 3.27
CA GLU A 176 -17.53 -10.20 4.13
C GLU A 176 -18.43 -11.16 3.34
N GLN A 177 -19.01 -10.69 2.23
CA GLN A 177 -19.92 -11.51 1.41
C GLN A 177 -19.27 -12.79 0.85
N HIS A 178 -17.97 -12.75 0.59
CA HIS A 178 -17.23 -13.84 -0.05
C HIS A 178 -16.19 -14.50 0.85
N ASN A 179 -16.15 -14.15 2.14
CA ASN A 179 -15.15 -14.66 3.11
C ASN A 179 -13.70 -14.49 2.58
N LEU A 180 -13.39 -13.29 2.13
CA LEU A 180 -12.10 -12.91 1.55
C LEU A 180 -11.33 -11.98 2.54
N PRO A 181 -10.04 -11.69 2.31
CA PRO A 181 -9.24 -10.85 3.20
C PRO A 181 -9.90 -9.49 3.44
N ARG A 182 -10.05 -9.12 4.71
CA ARG A 182 -10.64 -7.86 5.12
C ARG A 182 -9.61 -6.73 5.09
N VAL A 183 -10.05 -5.53 4.77
CA VAL A 183 -9.24 -4.31 4.89
C VAL A 183 -8.87 -4.09 6.35
N ALA A 184 -7.56 -4.10 6.66
CA ALA A 184 -7.06 -3.87 8.01
C ALA A 184 -6.78 -2.39 8.27
N THR A 185 -6.30 -1.66 7.26
CA THR A 185 -5.91 -0.25 7.39
C THR A 185 -6.28 0.56 6.16
N ILE A 186 -6.40 1.87 6.37
CA ILE A 186 -6.44 2.87 5.30
C ILE A 186 -5.37 3.93 5.56
N GLN A 187 -4.59 4.29 4.53
CA GLN A 187 -3.58 5.34 4.59
C GLN A 187 -3.99 6.50 3.68
N ASN A 188 -4.49 7.56 4.27
CA ASN A 188 -4.93 8.76 3.56
C ASN A 188 -4.25 10.01 4.13
N GLU A 189 -4.17 11.07 3.31
CA GLU A 189 -3.68 12.36 3.78
C GLU A 189 -4.53 12.85 4.96
N TYR A 190 -3.89 13.02 6.11
CA TYR A 190 -4.52 13.52 7.33
C TYR A 190 -3.53 14.35 8.13
N SER A 191 -3.91 15.59 8.44
CA SER A 191 -3.09 16.51 9.21
C SER A 191 -3.95 17.62 9.82
N LEU A 192 -3.36 18.48 10.63
CA LEU A 192 -4.06 19.66 11.16
C LEU A 192 -4.60 20.59 10.07
N LEU A 193 -3.99 20.58 8.87
CA LEU A 193 -4.39 21.39 7.73
C LEU A 193 -5.24 20.64 6.69
N CYS A 194 -5.28 19.30 6.74
CA CYS A 194 -6.08 18.45 5.86
C CYS A 194 -6.88 17.45 6.70
N ARG A 195 -8.14 17.79 6.96
CA ARG A 195 -9.03 17.02 7.83
C ARG A 195 -10.18 16.34 7.08
N LEU A 196 -10.01 16.14 5.77
CA LEU A 196 -11.02 15.52 4.91
C LEU A 196 -11.37 14.08 5.33
N TYR A 197 -10.44 13.38 5.97
CA TYR A 197 -10.68 12.05 6.50
C TYR A 197 -11.82 12.01 7.54
N GLU A 198 -12.00 13.08 8.31
CA GLU A 198 -12.96 13.14 9.41
C GLU A 198 -14.42 13.23 8.95
N THR A 199 -14.66 13.62 7.69
CA THR A 199 -16.04 13.89 7.21
C THR A 199 -16.86 12.61 7.04
N ASP A 200 -16.22 11.49 6.68
CA ASP A 200 -16.91 10.22 6.40
C ASP A 200 -16.06 8.98 6.73
N LEU A 201 -14.76 9.03 6.44
CA LEU A 201 -13.86 7.88 6.66
C LEU A 201 -13.61 7.60 8.14
N ALA A 202 -13.62 8.59 9.00
CA ALA A 202 -13.44 8.38 10.44
C ALA A 202 -14.59 7.55 11.03
N GLU A 203 -15.84 7.88 10.68
CA GLU A 203 -17.02 7.12 11.12
C GLU A 203 -16.94 5.66 10.61
N LEU A 204 -16.67 5.48 9.31
CA LEU A 204 -16.50 4.16 8.72
C LEU A 204 -15.39 3.37 9.42
N SER A 205 -14.24 3.97 9.63
CA SER A 205 -13.08 3.29 10.23
C SER A 205 -13.34 2.84 11.66
N VAL A 206 -14.00 3.67 12.46
CA VAL A 206 -14.36 3.32 13.84
C VAL A 206 -15.36 2.17 13.88
N ASN A 207 -16.44 2.25 13.07
CA ASN A 207 -17.48 1.21 13.07
C ASN A 207 -17.00 -0.11 12.47
N GLU A 208 -16.13 -0.05 11.47
CA GLU A 208 -15.63 -1.22 10.77
C GLU A 208 -14.29 -1.75 11.31
N GLY A 209 -13.69 -1.10 12.30
CA GLY A 209 -12.41 -1.51 12.86
C GLY A 209 -11.24 -1.42 11.87
N VAL A 210 -11.25 -0.42 10.98
CA VAL A 210 -10.19 -0.14 10.02
C VAL A 210 -9.22 0.88 10.61
N GLY A 211 -7.93 0.52 10.74
CA GLY A 211 -6.92 1.43 11.29
C GLY A 211 -6.55 2.56 10.31
N LEU A 212 -6.36 3.79 10.82
CA LEU A 212 -5.79 4.90 10.04
C LEU A 212 -4.26 4.91 10.14
N MET A 213 -3.60 5.10 9.00
CA MET A 213 -2.15 5.32 8.88
C MET A 213 -1.85 6.68 8.27
#